data_af62c7a1249527230785e54e675f8a7e
#
_entry.id   af62c7a1249527230785e54e675f8a7e
#
_cell.length_a   1.000
_cell.length_b   1.000
_cell.length_c   1.000
_cell.angle_alpha   90.00
_cell.angle_beta   90.00
_cell.angle_gamma   90.00
#
_symmetry.space_group_name_H-M   'P 1'
#
loop_
_entity.id
_entity.type
_entity.pdbx_description
1 polymer ?
#
loop_
_entity_poly.entity_id
_entity_poly.type
_entity_poly.pdbx_seq_one_letter_code
_entity_poly.pdbx_strand_id
1 'polypeptide(L)'
;MKYKDFEKREFPAPPSLRKLIGPSFIILGLGLGSGEFILWPYLTSNFGMGIIWGALIGLTFQFFMNMEIERYALLRGESVFMGLARKFRWISFWFLLSTFLPWIWPGIVASSGTLLSSILGFENVALVSIVLLLLMGVILSLGPVLYKTVEFLEKGLILLGVPTIFILSILLAKPHHWAAVSKGIFGVGDGFFLLPEGIVMASFLAALAYAGAGGNLNLAQSFYVREKGYGMGKYAGKITSLLTGKKENVSLSGFNFDVNDESIGRFKKWWKNINIEHFLVFWLTGSITIILLGLLSFSTVFGLEGNKQGITFLISEAEVIGQRLFPIAGTFFLLVGSLTLFGTQMTVFDATSRILAENSVIAFTPRLSAQHLRKLYYIVLWIQIGAGIIIFLNGFTQPLQLLTLAAVMNAFAMFVHVGFTLWLNLTSLEKELRPSIYRIAAMSLAFLFYGGFSIYTIVTEIVKIIS
;
A
#
# COMPACT_ATOMS: atom_id res chain seq x y z
N MET A 1 -1.39 11.62 31.24
CA MET A 1 -2.18 10.40 31.42
C MET A 1 -1.29 9.22 31.11
N LYS A 2 -1.09 8.28 32.04
CA LYS A 2 -0.35 7.04 31.77
C LYS A 2 -1.29 6.09 31.03
N TYR A 3 -0.88 5.56 29.89
CA TYR A 3 -1.63 4.48 29.26
C TYR A 3 -1.63 3.26 30.19
N LYS A 4 -2.67 2.42 30.09
CA LYS A 4 -2.80 1.20 30.89
C LYS A 4 -1.55 0.32 30.67
N ASP A 5 -0.97 -0.20 31.75
CA ASP A 5 0.14 -1.14 31.67
C ASP A 5 -0.29 -2.39 30.89
N PHE A 6 0.67 -3.07 30.27
CA PHE A 6 0.41 -4.28 29.53
C PHE A 6 -0.09 -5.40 30.45
N GLU A 7 -1.22 -6.01 30.09
CA GLU A 7 -1.68 -7.22 30.72
C GLU A 7 -0.77 -8.39 30.30
N LYS A 8 -0.33 -9.21 31.26
CA LYS A 8 0.44 -10.41 30.96
C LYS A 8 -0.46 -11.51 30.41
N ARG A 9 -0.05 -12.10 29.29
CA ARG A 9 -0.69 -13.24 28.65
C ARG A 9 0.38 -14.19 28.13
N GLU A 10 0.03 -15.45 27.89
CA GLU A 10 0.92 -16.42 27.28
C GLU A 10 1.16 -16.10 25.79
N PHE A 11 2.43 -16.13 25.34
CA PHE A 11 2.75 -15.95 23.92
C PHE A 11 2.28 -17.17 23.11
N PRO A 12 1.33 -17.03 22.16
CA PRO A 12 0.70 -18.17 21.53
C PRO A 12 1.65 -18.90 20.56
N ALA A 13 1.45 -20.21 20.46
CA ALA A 13 2.15 -21.02 19.47
C ALA A 13 1.71 -20.65 18.04
N PRO A 14 2.61 -20.65 17.04
CA PRO A 14 2.25 -20.35 15.66
C PRO A 14 1.38 -21.46 15.05
N PRO A 15 0.37 -21.09 14.24
CA PRO A 15 -0.37 -22.05 13.44
C PRO A 15 0.49 -22.57 12.28
N SER A 16 -0.03 -23.53 11.52
CA SER A 16 0.63 -23.98 10.29
C SER A 16 0.72 -22.86 9.25
N LEU A 17 1.75 -22.88 8.40
CA LEU A 17 2.00 -21.83 7.37
C LEU A 17 0.78 -21.56 6.49
N ARG A 18 0.01 -22.59 6.12
CA ARG A 18 -1.21 -22.47 5.31
C ARG A 18 -2.30 -21.60 5.95
N LYS A 19 -2.30 -21.46 7.27
CA LYS A 19 -3.28 -20.63 8.02
C LYS A 19 -2.82 -19.16 8.21
N LEU A 20 -1.58 -18.86 7.81
CA LEU A 20 -1.00 -17.51 7.98
C LEU A 20 -1.29 -16.58 6.80
N ILE A 21 -1.81 -17.09 5.69
CA ILE A 21 -2.10 -16.28 4.50
C ILE A 21 -3.23 -15.29 4.81
N GLY A 22 -2.96 -13.98 4.70
CA GLY A 22 -3.99 -12.95 4.90
C GLY A 22 -3.45 -11.52 4.90
N PRO A 23 -2.77 -11.05 5.97
CA PRO A 23 -2.32 -9.66 6.06
C PRO A 23 -1.47 -9.20 4.88
N SER A 24 -0.54 -10.04 4.41
CA SER A 24 0.32 -9.72 3.26
C SER A 24 -0.44 -9.56 1.94
N PHE A 25 -1.58 -10.24 1.76
CA PHE A 25 -2.45 -10.02 0.59
C PHE A 25 -3.09 -8.62 0.61
N ILE A 26 -3.51 -8.15 1.78
CA ILE A 26 -4.11 -6.81 1.89
C ILE A 26 -3.05 -5.75 1.62
N ILE A 27 -1.83 -5.92 2.15
CA ILE A 27 -0.72 -4.99 1.89
C ILE A 27 -0.28 -5.02 0.43
N LEU A 28 -0.26 -6.19 -0.21
CA LEU A 28 0.00 -6.30 -1.64
C LEU A 28 -1.09 -5.59 -2.45
N GLY A 29 -2.37 -5.79 -2.12
CA GLY A 29 -3.51 -5.14 -2.76
C GLY A 29 -3.46 -3.61 -2.72
N LEU A 30 -2.90 -3.03 -1.65
CA LEU A 30 -2.67 -1.59 -1.55
C LEU A 30 -1.67 -1.07 -2.61
N GLY A 31 -0.69 -1.87 -3.02
CA GLY A 31 0.31 -1.52 -4.04
C GLY A 31 -0.12 -1.81 -5.47
N LEU A 32 -0.87 -2.91 -5.67
CA LEU A 32 -1.20 -3.44 -7.00
C LEU A 32 -1.84 -2.42 -7.95
N GLY A 33 -2.68 -1.52 -7.46
CA GLY A 33 -3.37 -0.56 -8.30
C GLY A 33 -2.50 0.63 -8.69
N SER A 34 -2.04 1.41 -7.73
CA SER A 34 -1.43 2.72 -8.02
C SER A 34 0.01 2.63 -8.52
N GLY A 35 0.85 1.92 -7.80
CA GLY A 35 2.25 1.78 -8.15
C GLY A 35 2.47 0.81 -9.29
N GLU A 36 1.96 -0.41 -9.11
CA GLU A 36 2.23 -1.51 -10.02
C GLU A 36 1.50 -1.35 -11.35
N PHE A 37 0.21 -0.96 -11.33
CA PHE A 37 -0.62 -0.87 -12.55
C PHE A 37 -0.48 0.46 -13.29
N ILE A 38 -0.11 1.56 -12.61
CA ILE A 38 -0.07 2.89 -13.23
C ILE A 38 1.35 3.45 -13.30
N LEU A 39 2.00 3.66 -12.14
CA LEU A 39 3.21 4.48 -12.12
C LEU A 39 4.42 3.78 -12.76
N TRP A 40 4.66 2.51 -12.47
CA TRP A 40 5.77 1.78 -13.09
C TRP A 40 5.53 1.51 -14.58
N PRO A 41 4.35 1.06 -15.04
CA PRO A 41 4.03 0.99 -16.47
C PRO A 41 4.14 2.34 -17.19
N TYR A 42 3.69 3.44 -16.57
CA TYR A 42 3.90 4.79 -17.10
C TYR A 42 5.37 5.11 -17.30
N LEU A 43 6.22 4.81 -16.33
CA LEU A 43 7.66 5.05 -16.44
C LEU A 43 8.30 4.16 -17.51
N THR A 44 7.95 2.88 -17.57
CA THR A 44 8.53 1.97 -18.57
C THR A 44 8.03 2.25 -19.98
N SER A 45 6.79 2.72 -20.18
CA SER A 45 6.27 3.15 -21.47
C SER A 45 6.95 4.41 -22.02
N ASN A 46 7.51 5.25 -21.14
CA ASN A 46 8.19 6.48 -21.54
C ASN A 46 9.73 6.36 -21.56
N PHE A 47 10.30 5.57 -20.65
CA PHE A 47 11.77 5.52 -20.44
C PHE A 47 12.36 4.11 -20.66
N GLY A 48 11.55 3.11 -20.97
CA GLY A 48 11.99 1.72 -21.15
C GLY A 48 12.25 0.98 -19.86
N MET A 49 12.68 -0.30 -19.99
CA MET A 49 12.85 -1.20 -18.85
C MET A 49 14.02 -0.86 -17.93
N GLY A 50 14.96 -0.02 -18.36
CA GLY A 50 16.16 0.33 -17.59
C GLY A 50 15.89 1.00 -16.25
N ILE A 51 14.65 1.41 -15.98
CA ILE A 51 14.25 2.06 -14.72
C ILE A 51 13.64 1.09 -13.69
N ILE A 52 13.41 -0.18 -14.06
CA ILE A 52 12.66 -1.14 -13.22
C ILE A 52 13.39 -1.53 -11.92
N TRP A 53 14.70 -1.33 -11.84
CA TRP A 53 15.50 -1.53 -10.61
C TRP A 53 14.92 -0.76 -9.42
N GLY A 54 14.38 0.44 -9.68
CA GLY A 54 13.78 1.27 -8.64
C GLY A 54 12.57 0.60 -7.99
N ALA A 55 11.73 -0.10 -8.78
CA ALA A 55 10.60 -0.87 -8.25
C ALA A 55 11.06 -1.96 -7.27
N LEU A 56 12.09 -2.71 -7.63
CA LEU A 56 12.64 -3.78 -6.80
C LEU A 56 13.26 -3.24 -5.50
N ILE A 57 13.94 -2.10 -5.55
CA ILE A 57 14.44 -1.43 -4.34
C ILE A 57 13.29 -0.94 -3.47
N GLY A 58 12.27 -0.29 -4.06
CA GLY A 58 11.09 0.17 -3.33
C GLY A 58 10.37 -0.96 -2.61
N LEU A 59 10.10 -2.08 -3.30
CA LEU A 59 9.53 -3.29 -2.71
C LEU A 59 10.40 -3.89 -1.62
N THR A 60 11.72 -3.93 -1.83
CA THR A 60 12.65 -4.48 -0.84
C THR A 60 12.65 -3.65 0.44
N PHE A 61 12.70 -2.33 0.34
CA PHE A 61 12.59 -1.47 1.52
C PHE A 61 11.25 -1.67 2.23
N GLN A 62 10.15 -1.70 1.48
CA GLN A 62 8.82 -1.91 2.07
C GLN A 62 8.67 -3.30 2.69
N PHE A 63 9.29 -4.34 2.14
CA PHE A 63 9.36 -5.66 2.78
C PHE A 63 9.97 -5.58 4.18
N PHE A 64 11.12 -4.94 4.33
CA PHE A 64 11.75 -4.78 5.64
C PHE A 64 10.92 -3.91 6.59
N MET A 65 10.34 -2.82 6.07
CA MET A 65 9.47 -1.93 6.84
C MET A 65 8.24 -2.67 7.37
N ASN A 66 7.52 -3.36 6.50
CA ASN A 66 6.33 -4.13 6.85
C ASN A 66 6.64 -5.20 7.90
N MET A 67 7.75 -5.91 7.72
CA MET A 67 8.17 -6.94 8.68
C MET A 67 8.51 -6.36 10.05
N GLU A 68 9.12 -5.18 10.14
CA GLU A 68 9.42 -4.55 11.43
C GLU A 68 8.16 -3.95 12.10
N ILE A 69 7.19 -3.50 11.31
CA ILE A 69 5.85 -3.12 11.78
C ILE A 69 5.13 -4.36 12.35
N GLU A 70 5.18 -5.46 11.62
CA GLU A 70 4.60 -6.73 12.01
C GLU A 70 5.26 -7.32 13.27
N ARG A 71 6.59 -7.17 13.43
CA ARG A 71 7.33 -7.57 14.63
C ARG A 71 6.70 -6.96 15.88
N TYR A 72 6.48 -5.64 15.86
CA TYR A 72 5.88 -4.96 17.00
C TYR A 72 4.47 -5.46 17.30
N ALA A 73 3.61 -5.52 16.27
CA ALA A 73 2.23 -5.95 16.43
C ALA A 73 2.13 -7.42 16.87
N LEU A 74 2.99 -8.32 16.36
CA LEU A 74 3.07 -9.72 16.75
C LEU A 74 3.42 -9.89 18.25
N LEU A 75 4.39 -9.12 18.73
CA LEU A 75 4.90 -9.22 20.10
C LEU A 75 4.05 -8.50 21.12
N ARG A 76 3.37 -7.42 20.75
CA ARG A 76 2.59 -6.60 21.68
C ARG A 76 1.09 -6.68 21.48
N GLY A 77 0.58 -7.15 20.33
CA GLY A 77 -0.86 -7.20 20.06
C GLY A 77 -1.53 -5.83 19.97
N GLU A 78 -0.75 -4.75 19.88
CA GLU A 78 -1.24 -3.39 19.64
C GLU A 78 -0.63 -2.83 18.34
N SER A 79 -1.20 -1.75 17.83
CA SER A 79 -0.67 -1.08 16.65
C SER A 79 0.64 -0.34 16.93
N VAL A 80 1.43 -0.12 15.86
CA VAL A 80 2.62 0.75 15.94
C VAL A 80 2.24 2.17 16.37
N PHE A 81 1.06 2.67 15.96
CA PHE A 81 0.55 3.98 16.38
C PHE A 81 0.40 4.09 17.90
N MET A 82 -0.21 3.08 18.51
CA MET A 82 -0.37 3.03 19.95
C MET A 82 0.98 2.90 20.67
N GLY A 83 1.88 2.07 20.13
CA GLY A 83 3.23 1.90 20.64
C GLY A 83 4.04 3.20 20.66
N LEU A 84 4.00 3.95 19.56
CA LEU A 84 4.64 5.26 19.44
C LEU A 84 3.99 6.30 20.37
N ALA A 85 2.68 6.31 20.46
CA ALA A 85 1.96 7.23 21.33
C ALA A 85 2.26 7.02 22.82
N ARG A 86 2.64 5.79 23.24
CA ARG A 86 3.14 5.51 24.63
C ARG A 86 4.45 6.25 24.92
N LYS A 87 5.28 6.46 23.89
CA LYS A 87 6.55 7.19 23.99
C LYS A 87 6.33 8.70 23.85
N PHE A 88 5.51 9.09 22.87
CA PHE A 88 5.27 10.48 22.53
C PHE A 88 3.85 10.68 21.98
N ARG A 89 2.92 11.07 22.84
CA ARG A 89 1.49 11.16 22.51
C ARG A 89 1.15 12.06 21.31
N TRP A 90 1.88 13.17 21.14
CA TRP A 90 1.64 14.13 20.08
C TRP A 90 1.89 13.56 18.67
N ILE A 91 2.58 12.42 18.57
CA ILE A 91 2.80 11.73 17.29
C ILE A 91 1.49 11.37 16.57
N SER A 92 0.39 11.20 17.31
CA SER A 92 -0.91 10.90 16.72
C SER A 92 -1.43 12.04 15.85
N PHE A 93 -1.14 13.30 16.16
CA PHE A 93 -1.50 14.43 15.30
C PHE A 93 -0.71 14.40 13.98
N TRP A 94 0.56 14.01 14.02
CA TRP A 94 1.34 13.76 12.82
C TRP A 94 0.68 12.70 11.95
N PHE A 95 0.30 11.56 12.52
CA PHE A 95 -0.34 10.48 11.75
C PHE A 95 -1.73 10.87 11.22
N LEU A 96 -2.49 11.70 11.93
CA LEU A 96 -3.74 12.26 11.41
C LEU A 96 -3.48 13.10 10.15
N LEU A 97 -2.53 14.03 10.24
CA LEU A 97 -2.21 14.94 9.13
C LEU A 97 -1.59 14.20 7.95
N SER A 98 -0.53 13.42 8.21
CA SER A 98 0.25 12.70 7.20
C SER A 98 -0.48 11.51 6.58
N THR A 99 -1.63 11.10 7.13
CA THR A 99 -2.52 10.14 6.48
C THR A 99 -3.62 10.84 5.73
N PHE A 100 -4.28 11.85 6.32
CA PHE A 100 -5.42 12.49 5.69
C PHE A 100 -5.04 13.25 4.42
N LEU A 101 -3.99 14.09 4.46
CA LEU A 101 -3.60 14.94 3.34
C LEU A 101 -3.20 14.17 2.08
N PRO A 102 -2.36 13.11 2.14
CA PRO A 102 -2.02 12.35 0.94
C PRO A 102 -3.20 11.57 0.38
N TRP A 103 -4.05 11.00 1.24
CA TRP A 103 -5.07 10.04 0.83
C TRP A 103 -6.45 10.66 0.59
N ILE A 104 -6.58 12.01 0.67
CA ILE A 104 -7.79 12.72 0.26
C ILE A 104 -7.93 12.79 -1.27
N TRP A 105 -6.80 12.69 -2.00
CA TRP A 105 -6.76 12.80 -3.46
C TRP A 105 -7.21 11.51 -4.13
N PRO A 106 -8.33 11.51 -4.89
CA PRO A 106 -8.95 10.29 -5.38
C PRO A 106 -8.35 9.78 -6.71
N GLY A 107 -7.01 9.82 -6.86
CA GLY A 107 -6.33 9.49 -8.11
C GLY A 107 -6.49 8.03 -8.54
N ILE A 108 -6.55 7.09 -7.59
CA ILE A 108 -6.73 5.66 -7.88
C ILE A 108 -8.13 5.39 -8.44
N VAL A 109 -9.17 5.93 -7.81
CA VAL A 109 -10.54 5.75 -8.31
C VAL A 109 -10.78 6.55 -9.59
N ALA A 110 -10.14 7.71 -9.78
CA ALA A 110 -10.15 8.43 -11.06
C ALA A 110 -9.59 7.55 -12.18
N SER A 111 -8.51 6.81 -11.91
CA SER A 111 -7.94 5.85 -12.85
C SER A 111 -8.90 4.71 -13.17
N SER A 112 -9.49 4.09 -12.14
CA SER A 112 -10.51 3.04 -12.31
C SER A 112 -11.70 3.53 -13.13
N GLY A 113 -12.20 4.74 -12.81
CA GLY A 113 -13.29 5.41 -13.53
C GLY A 113 -12.94 5.69 -14.99
N THR A 114 -11.71 6.12 -15.29
CA THR A 114 -11.26 6.37 -16.66
C THR A 114 -11.26 5.08 -17.49
N LEU A 115 -10.70 3.99 -16.95
CA LEU A 115 -10.68 2.70 -17.65
C LEU A 115 -12.11 2.16 -17.86
N LEU A 116 -12.96 2.24 -16.85
CA LEU A 116 -14.35 1.80 -16.95
C LEU A 116 -15.16 2.65 -17.93
N SER A 117 -14.96 3.96 -17.92
CA SER A 117 -15.59 4.89 -18.88
C SER A 117 -15.19 4.56 -20.32
N SER A 118 -13.93 4.24 -20.57
CA SER A 118 -13.45 3.81 -21.90
C SER A 118 -14.13 2.52 -22.36
N ILE A 119 -14.36 1.54 -21.47
CA ILE A 119 -15.05 0.29 -21.79
C ILE A 119 -16.53 0.54 -22.14
N LEU A 120 -17.19 1.40 -21.34
CA LEU A 120 -18.63 1.66 -21.44
C LEU A 120 -19.00 2.72 -22.47
N GLY A 121 -18.01 3.44 -23.02
CA GLY A 121 -18.24 4.57 -23.94
C GLY A 121 -18.84 5.81 -23.26
N PHE A 122 -18.61 5.98 -21.95
CA PHE A 122 -19.07 7.17 -21.21
C PHE A 122 -18.01 8.27 -21.23
N GLU A 123 -18.41 9.48 -21.60
CA GLU A 123 -17.53 10.64 -21.62
C GLU A 123 -17.29 11.24 -20.22
N ASN A 124 -18.27 11.10 -19.32
CA ASN A 124 -18.22 11.71 -17.99
C ASN A 124 -17.52 10.81 -16.97
N VAL A 125 -16.18 10.82 -16.98
CA VAL A 125 -15.33 10.08 -16.05
C VAL A 125 -15.60 10.45 -14.58
N ALA A 126 -15.91 11.72 -14.29
CA ALA A 126 -16.21 12.17 -12.93
C ALA A 126 -17.44 11.44 -12.36
N LEU A 127 -18.51 11.33 -13.14
CA LEU A 127 -19.71 10.63 -12.72
C LEU A 127 -19.45 9.15 -12.43
N VAL A 128 -18.73 8.46 -13.33
CA VAL A 128 -18.36 7.05 -13.12
C VAL A 128 -17.52 6.90 -11.86
N SER A 129 -16.54 7.76 -11.64
CA SER A 129 -15.70 7.74 -10.44
C SER A 129 -16.49 8.00 -9.15
N ILE A 130 -17.46 8.91 -9.18
CA ILE A 130 -18.37 9.17 -8.04
C ILE A 130 -19.21 7.91 -7.71
N VAL A 131 -19.75 7.25 -8.73
CA VAL A 131 -20.52 6.00 -8.53
C VAL A 131 -19.62 4.93 -7.91
N LEU A 132 -18.38 4.78 -8.37
CA LEU A 132 -17.42 3.84 -7.80
C LEU A 132 -17.09 4.18 -6.33
N LEU A 133 -16.90 5.47 -5.98
CA LEU A 133 -16.71 5.90 -4.58
C LEU A 133 -17.88 5.50 -3.68
N LEU A 134 -19.10 5.75 -4.13
CA LEU A 134 -20.31 5.39 -3.37
C LEU A 134 -20.43 3.88 -3.20
N LEU A 135 -20.14 3.11 -4.25
CA LEU A 135 -20.17 1.64 -4.21
C LEU A 135 -19.15 1.09 -3.19
N MET A 136 -17.92 1.64 -3.15
CA MET A 136 -16.91 1.28 -2.15
C MET A 136 -17.41 1.55 -0.73
N GLY A 137 -18.02 2.71 -0.50
CA GLY A 137 -18.60 3.08 0.80
C GLY A 137 -19.69 2.10 1.25
N VAL A 138 -20.55 1.69 0.33
CA VAL A 138 -21.62 0.69 0.60
C VAL A 138 -20.98 -0.68 0.92
N ILE A 139 -20.05 -1.17 0.11
CA ILE A 139 -19.39 -2.47 0.34
C ILE A 139 -18.71 -2.50 1.71
N LEU A 140 -17.94 -1.48 2.06
CA LEU A 140 -17.25 -1.40 3.35
C LEU A 140 -18.23 -1.23 4.53
N SER A 141 -19.41 -0.66 4.29
CA SER A 141 -20.41 -0.48 5.34
C SER A 141 -21.24 -1.75 5.62
N LEU A 142 -21.42 -2.64 4.65
CA LEU A 142 -22.29 -3.82 4.75
C LEU A 142 -21.56 -5.09 5.22
N GLY A 143 -20.25 -5.21 5.02
CA GLY A 143 -19.50 -6.42 5.38
C GLY A 143 -19.49 -6.69 6.89
N PRO A 144 -19.86 -7.90 7.38
CA PRO A 144 -20.01 -8.17 8.81
C PRO A 144 -18.71 -8.07 9.62
N VAL A 145 -17.56 -8.40 9.01
CA VAL A 145 -16.23 -8.24 9.57
C VAL A 145 -15.35 -7.61 8.50
N LEU A 146 -14.96 -6.36 8.69
CA LEU A 146 -14.24 -5.56 7.70
C LEU A 146 -12.98 -6.26 7.17
N TYR A 147 -12.13 -6.77 8.05
CA TYR A 147 -10.92 -7.50 7.66
C TYR A 147 -11.22 -8.65 6.68
N LYS A 148 -12.25 -9.45 6.94
CA LYS A 148 -12.60 -10.60 6.09
C LYS A 148 -13.14 -10.18 4.72
N THR A 149 -13.89 -9.07 4.67
CA THR A 149 -14.43 -8.53 3.43
C THR A 149 -13.30 -8.05 2.52
N VAL A 150 -12.38 -7.25 3.08
CA VAL A 150 -11.21 -6.74 2.34
C VAL A 150 -10.30 -7.90 1.92
N GLU A 151 -9.94 -8.82 2.84
CA GLU A 151 -9.12 -9.99 2.54
C GLU A 151 -9.70 -10.85 1.40
N PHE A 152 -11.02 -11.09 1.42
CA PHE A 152 -11.68 -11.89 0.39
C PHE A 152 -11.64 -11.22 -0.99
N LEU A 153 -11.96 -9.93 -1.04
CA LEU A 153 -11.97 -9.16 -2.29
C LEU A 153 -10.56 -9.04 -2.88
N GLU A 154 -9.56 -8.70 -2.07
CA GLU A 154 -8.16 -8.60 -2.52
C GLU A 154 -7.63 -9.93 -3.03
N LYS A 155 -7.89 -11.03 -2.34
CA LYS A 155 -7.52 -12.36 -2.85
C LYS A 155 -8.14 -12.67 -4.21
N GLY A 156 -9.43 -12.35 -4.39
CA GLY A 156 -10.12 -12.54 -5.66
C GLY A 156 -9.49 -11.73 -6.78
N LEU A 157 -9.21 -10.45 -6.54
CA LEU A 157 -8.61 -9.55 -7.52
C LEU A 157 -7.17 -9.96 -7.89
N ILE A 158 -6.36 -10.36 -6.91
CA ILE A 158 -5.00 -10.84 -7.16
C ILE A 158 -5.02 -12.15 -7.96
N LEU A 159 -5.91 -13.09 -7.60
CA LEU A 159 -6.04 -14.36 -8.31
C LEU A 159 -6.57 -14.21 -9.75
N LEU A 160 -7.28 -13.14 -10.06
CA LEU A 160 -7.70 -12.80 -11.42
C LEU A 160 -6.63 -12.00 -12.15
N GLY A 161 -6.12 -10.94 -11.53
CA GLY A 161 -5.23 -9.96 -12.16
C GLY A 161 -3.86 -10.52 -12.48
N VAL A 162 -3.20 -11.16 -11.50
CA VAL A 162 -1.82 -11.64 -11.67
C VAL A 162 -1.70 -12.68 -12.79
N PRO A 163 -2.54 -13.73 -12.89
CA PRO A 163 -2.50 -14.66 -14.03
C PRO A 163 -2.79 -14.00 -15.36
N THR A 164 -3.74 -13.04 -15.41
CA THR A 164 -4.06 -12.31 -16.65
C THR A 164 -2.84 -11.55 -17.14
N ILE A 165 -2.17 -10.77 -16.30
CA ILE A 165 -0.97 -10.01 -16.63
C ILE A 165 0.16 -10.95 -17.09
N PHE A 166 0.35 -12.06 -16.38
CA PHE A 166 1.35 -13.07 -16.70
C PHE A 166 1.14 -13.64 -18.12
N ILE A 167 -0.09 -14.05 -18.44
CA ILE A 167 -0.45 -14.60 -19.75
C ILE A 167 -0.24 -13.55 -20.86
N LEU A 168 -0.74 -12.33 -20.68
CA LEU A 168 -0.59 -11.25 -21.67
C LEU A 168 0.89 -10.91 -21.91
N SER A 169 1.69 -10.84 -20.85
CA SER A 169 3.12 -10.54 -20.96
C SER A 169 3.88 -11.63 -21.71
N ILE A 170 3.57 -12.92 -21.49
CA ILE A 170 4.19 -14.03 -22.23
C ILE A 170 3.79 -14.01 -23.70
N LEU A 171 2.52 -13.74 -23.99
CA LEU A 171 2.02 -13.77 -25.38
C LEU A 171 2.54 -12.61 -26.24
N LEU A 172 2.77 -11.43 -25.63
CA LEU A 172 3.10 -10.20 -26.34
C LEU A 172 4.57 -9.81 -26.31
N ALA A 173 5.30 -10.19 -25.26
CA ALA A 173 6.71 -9.85 -25.14
C ALA A 173 7.60 -10.76 -26.00
N LYS A 174 8.48 -10.13 -26.79
CA LYS A 174 9.47 -10.80 -27.63
C LYS A 174 10.77 -11.04 -26.84
N PRO A 175 11.70 -11.92 -27.30
CA PRO A 175 12.96 -12.20 -26.61
C PRO A 175 13.80 -10.96 -26.24
N HIS A 176 13.85 -9.94 -27.11
CA HIS A 176 14.60 -8.71 -26.84
C HIS A 176 13.96 -7.86 -25.72
N HIS A 177 12.62 -7.93 -25.52
CA HIS A 177 11.96 -7.27 -24.39
C HIS A 177 12.35 -7.94 -23.05
N TRP A 178 12.47 -9.27 -23.02
CA TRP A 178 12.97 -10.00 -21.85
C TRP A 178 14.44 -9.71 -21.57
N ALA A 179 15.26 -9.54 -22.62
CA ALA A 179 16.63 -9.10 -22.46
C ALA A 179 16.71 -7.68 -21.87
N ALA A 180 15.79 -6.78 -22.23
CA ALA A 180 15.68 -5.45 -21.62
C ALA A 180 15.30 -5.52 -20.12
N VAL A 181 14.41 -6.44 -19.72
CA VAL A 181 14.12 -6.71 -18.30
C VAL A 181 15.39 -7.10 -17.55
N SER A 182 16.15 -8.08 -18.09
CA SER A 182 17.37 -8.58 -17.45
C SER A 182 18.42 -7.48 -17.24
N LYS A 183 18.55 -6.56 -18.18
CA LYS A 183 19.42 -5.37 -18.06
C LYS A 183 18.82 -4.35 -17.08
N GLY A 184 17.52 -4.11 -17.17
CA GLY A 184 16.80 -3.11 -16.38
C GLY A 184 16.79 -3.40 -14.88
N ILE A 185 16.82 -4.68 -14.47
CA ILE A 185 16.98 -5.07 -13.06
C ILE A 185 18.30 -4.50 -12.46
N PHE A 186 19.31 -4.33 -13.29
CA PHE A 186 20.61 -3.73 -12.90
C PHE A 186 20.70 -2.23 -13.27
N GLY A 187 19.61 -1.59 -13.67
CA GLY A 187 19.58 -0.16 -14.01
C GLY A 187 20.14 0.18 -15.38
N VAL A 188 20.35 -0.81 -16.25
CA VAL A 188 20.90 -0.58 -17.59
C VAL A 188 19.76 -0.39 -18.58
N GLY A 189 19.58 0.84 -19.07
CA GLY A 189 18.63 1.23 -20.09
C GLY A 189 19.29 1.52 -21.45
N ASP A 190 18.46 1.89 -22.43
CA ASP A 190 18.94 2.30 -23.75
C ASP A 190 19.48 3.73 -23.67
N GLY A 191 20.82 3.84 -23.60
CA GLY A 191 21.51 5.13 -23.52
C GLY A 191 21.64 5.74 -22.12
N PHE A 192 21.27 5.03 -21.05
CA PHE A 192 21.42 5.52 -19.68
C PHE A 192 21.76 4.41 -18.68
N PHE A 193 22.28 4.82 -17.50
CA PHE A 193 22.48 3.96 -16.34
C PHE A 193 21.75 4.54 -15.13
N LEU A 194 20.94 3.71 -14.47
CA LEU A 194 20.03 4.00 -13.36
C LEU A 194 18.89 4.95 -13.72
N LEU A 195 19.15 6.20 -14.06
CA LEU A 195 18.14 7.21 -14.31
C LEU A 195 18.30 7.80 -15.71
N PRO A 196 17.24 7.83 -16.53
CA PRO A 196 17.27 8.46 -17.85
C PRO A 196 17.29 9.98 -17.75
N GLU A 197 17.87 10.64 -18.74
CA GLU A 197 17.75 12.08 -18.90
C GLU A 197 16.30 12.51 -19.08
N GLY A 198 15.92 13.63 -18.45
CA GLY A 198 14.56 14.18 -18.54
C GLY A 198 13.52 13.52 -17.64
N ILE A 199 13.89 12.55 -16.80
CA ILE A 199 12.95 11.99 -15.82
C ILE A 199 12.53 13.05 -14.79
N VAL A 200 11.24 13.16 -14.54
CA VAL A 200 10.71 14.00 -13.45
C VAL A 200 10.89 13.24 -12.14
N MET A 201 11.80 13.73 -11.28
CA MET A 201 12.13 13.07 -10.00
C MET A 201 10.92 12.86 -9.09
N ALA A 202 9.94 13.77 -9.11
CA ALA A 202 8.68 13.59 -8.37
C ALA A 202 7.91 12.34 -8.83
N SER A 203 7.87 12.06 -10.14
CA SER A 203 7.22 10.86 -10.68
C SER A 203 7.98 9.59 -10.31
N PHE A 204 9.32 9.62 -10.32
CA PHE A 204 10.14 8.50 -9.89
C PHE A 204 9.99 8.22 -8.39
N LEU A 205 10.03 9.27 -7.54
CA LEU A 205 9.78 9.16 -6.10
C LEU A 205 8.37 8.64 -5.80
N ALA A 206 7.37 9.11 -6.57
CA ALA A 206 6.00 8.64 -6.49
C ALA A 206 5.90 7.13 -6.79
N ALA A 207 6.55 6.67 -7.86
CA ALA A 207 6.58 5.27 -8.22
C ALA A 207 7.30 4.41 -7.17
N LEU A 208 8.42 4.90 -6.61
CA LEU A 208 9.13 4.24 -5.50
C LEU A 208 8.27 4.11 -4.24
N ALA A 209 7.56 5.18 -3.86
CA ALA A 209 6.69 5.17 -2.69
C ALA A 209 5.54 4.17 -2.85
N TYR A 210 5.03 4.03 -4.07
CA TYR A 210 3.92 3.14 -4.40
C TYR A 210 4.35 1.82 -5.04
N ALA A 211 5.62 1.44 -4.97
CA ALA A 211 6.04 0.08 -5.32
C ALA A 211 5.44 -1.00 -4.40
N GLY A 212 4.78 -0.60 -3.35
CA GLY A 212 3.97 -1.40 -2.43
C GLY A 212 2.86 -0.52 -1.84
N ALA A 213 2.52 -0.69 -0.56
CA ALA A 213 1.41 0.01 0.09
C ALA A 213 1.56 1.55 0.10
N GLY A 214 2.77 2.03 0.36
CA GLY A 214 3.09 3.46 0.38
C GLY A 214 2.60 4.23 1.60
N GLY A 215 3.39 5.21 2.03
CA GLY A 215 3.03 6.11 3.11
C GLY A 215 2.69 5.40 4.43
N ASN A 216 1.78 5.98 5.19
CA ASN A 216 1.32 5.39 6.44
C ASN A 216 0.50 4.10 6.26
N LEU A 217 0.14 3.70 5.02
CA LEU A 217 -0.56 2.45 4.78
C LEU A 217 0.31 1.23 5.13
N ASN A 218 1.65 1.33 5.03
CA ASN A 218 2.54 0.29 5.55
C ASN A 218 2.27 0.01 7.02
N LEU A 219 2.02 1.05 7.84
CA LEU A 219 1.72 0.91 9.27
C LEU A 219 0.38 0.18 9.53
N ALA A 220 -0.55 0.18 8.55
CA ALA A 220 -1.80 -0.57 8.66
C ALA A 220 -1.57 -2.08 8.77
N GLN A 221 -0.40 -2.61 8.35
CA GLN A 221 0.00 -4.00 8.61
C GLN A 221 -0.17 -4.37 10.09
N SER A 222 0.12 -3.45 11.00
CA SER A 222 -0.06 -3.69 12.44
C SER A 222 -1.53 -3.97 12.83
N PHE A 223 -2.51 -3.38 12.14
CA PHE A 223 -3.93 -3.67 12.34
C PHE A 223 -4.31 -5.04 11.79
N TYR A 224 -3.85 -5.36 10.58
CA TYR A 224 -4.19 -6.61 9.91
C TYR A 224 -3.61 -7.82 10.64
N VAL A 225 -2.38 -7.73 11.12
CA VAL A 225 -1.72 -8.73 11.98
C VAL A 225 -2.50 -8.92 13.29
N ARG A 226 -2.89 -7.82 13.95
CA ARG A 226 -3.69 -7.84 15.17
C ARG A 226 -5.05 -8.49 14.95
N GLU A 227 -5.79 -8.07 13.94
CA GLU A 227 -7.14 -8.57 13.67
C GLU A 227 -7.17 -10.00 13.10
N LYS A 228 -6.10 -10.44 12.42
CA LYS A 228 -5.92 -11.84 12.06
C LYS A 228 -5.64 -12.72 13.29
N GLY A 229 -5.21 -12.10 14.40
CA GLY A 229 -4.91 -12.79 15.64
C GLY A 229 -3.51 -13.41 15.68
N TYR A 230 -2.55 -12.78 15.00
CA TYR A 230 -1.15 -13.23 15.03
C TYR A 230 -0.49 -12.86 16.35
N GLY A 231 0.26 -13.79 16.92
CA GLY A 231 0.95 -13.59 18.19
C GLY A 231 0.01 -13.03 19.26
N MET A 232 0.43 -11.99 19.94
CA MET A 232 -0.37 -11.32 20.98
C MET A 232 -1.63 -10.65 20.45
N GLY A 233 -1.77 -10.45 19.14
CA GLY A 233 -3.00 -9.99 18.49
C GLY A 233 -4.20 -10.92 18.73
N LYS A 234 -3.97 -12.19 19.10
CA LYS A 234 -5.01 -13.15 19.50
C LYS A 234 -5.97 -12.60 20.55
N TYR A 235 -5.50 -11.71 21.41
CA TYR A 235 -6.24 -11.17 22.56
C TYR A 235 -6.85 -9.79 22.31
N ALA A 236 -6.63 -9.16 21.14
CA ALA A 236 -6.95 -7.75 20.89
C ALA A 236 -8.37 -7.44 20.40
N GLY A 237 -9.09 -8.42 19.84
CA GLY A 237 -10.41 -8.21 19.23
C GLY A 237 -10.36 -7.60 17.81
N LYS A 238 -11.52 -7.44 17.16
CA LYS A 238 -11.66 -7.02 15.74
C LYS A 238 -12.66 -5.91 15.57
N ILE A 239 -12.45 -5.05 14.55
CA ILE A 239 -13.44 -4.06 14.14
C ILE A 239 -14.52 -4.75 13.29
N THR A 240 -15.78 -4.55 13.66
CA THR A 240 -16.95 -5.14 12.99
C THR A 240 -17.86 -4.08 12.39
N SER A 241 -18.70 -4.45 11.41
CA SER A 241 -19.66 -3.54 10.76
C SER A 241 -20.65 -2.94 11.76
N LEU A 242 -21.03 -1.67 11.54
CA LEU A 242 -22.10 -1.01 12.32
C LEU A 242 -23.47 -1.61 12.08
N LEU A 243 -23.71 -2.10 10.85
CA LEU A 243 -25.04 -2.56 10.42
C LEU A 243 -25.25 -4.05 10.69
N THR A 244 -24.28 -4.87 10.37
CA THR A 244 -24.42 -6.33 10.35
C THR A 244 -23.50 -7.06 11.34
N GLY A 245 -22.48 -6.38 11.89
CA GLY A 245 -21.48 -6.98 12.78
C GLY A 245 -21.89 -7.00 14.24
N LYS A 246 -21.68 -8.13 14.94
CA LYS A 246 -21.78 -8.17 16.41
C LYS A 246 -20.71 -7.28 17.03
N LYS A 247 -21.08 -6.54 18.09
CA LYS A 247 -20.14 -5.66 18.80
C LYS A 247 -19.07 -6.51 19.49
N GLU A 248 -17.81 -6.34 19.10
CA GLU A 248 -16.64 -6.90 19.79
C GLU A 248 -15.94 -5.82 20.61
N ASN A 249 -15.36 -6.21 21.75
CA ASN A 249 -14.54 -5.32 22.54
C ASN A 249 -13.14 -5.28 21.93
N VAL A 250 -12.81 -4.18 21.27
CA VAL A 250 -11.47 -3.94 20.72
C VAL A 250 -10.59 -3.32 21.81
N SER A 251 -9.46 -3.98 22.10
CA SER A 251 -8.43 -3.39 22.98
C SER A 251 -7.45 -2.56 22.15
N LEU A 252 -7.25 -1.31 22.52
CA LEU A 252 -6.14 -0.50 21.99
C LEU A 252 -4.83 -0.81 22.70
N SER A 253 -4.91 -1.21 23.98
CA SER A 253 -3.73 -1.57 24.77
C SER A 253 -3.28 -2.97 24.40
N GLY A 254 -1.99 -3.11 24.19
CA GLY A 254 -1.35 -4.39 23.95
C GLY A 254 -1.20 -5.27 25.18
N PHE A 255 -0.41 -6.30 25.03
CA PHE A 255 -0.14 -7.35 26.01
C PHE A 255 1.36 -7.56 26.16
N ASN A 256 1.76 -8.14 27.28
CA ASN A 256 3.12 -8.59 27.53
C ASN A 256 3.13 -10.08 27.86
N PHE A 257 4.32 -10.70 27.80
CA PHE A 257 4.53 -12.10 28.13
C PHE A 257 5.89 -12.28 28.80
N ASP A 258 6.09 -13.37 29.51
CA ASP A 258 7.39 -13.69 30.10
C ASP A 258 8.35 -14.17 29.01
N VAL A 259 9.48 -13.47 28.88
CA VAL A 259 10.54 -13.81 27.92
C VAL A 259 11.38 -14.93 28.53
N ASN A 260 11.18 -16.13 28.01
CA ASN A 260 11.89 -17.36 28.39
C ASN A 260 12.17 -18.19 27.13
N ASP A 261 12.88 -19.30 27.26
CA ASP A 261 13.28 -20.15 26.13
C ASP A 261 12.09 -20.64 25.31
N GLU A 262 10.96 -20.93 25.95
CA GLU A 262 9.75 -21.39 25.29
C GLU A 262 9.12 -20.27 24.45
N SER A 263 8.90 -19.08 25.03
CA SER A 263 8.33 -17.94 24.31
C SER A 263 9.23 -17.44 23.17
N ILE A 264 10.56 -17.46 23.39
CA ILE A 264 11.56 -17.17 22.34
C ILE A 264 11.49 -18.23 21.24
N GLY A 265 11.39 -19.51 21.56
CA GLY A 265 11.23 -20.60 20.61
C GLY A 265 9.95 -20.47 19.77
N ARG A 266 8.82 -20.11 20.40
CA ARG A 266 7.55 -19.82 19.71
C ARG A 266 7.69 -18.60 18.82
N PHE A 267 8.32 -17.51 19.28
CA PHE A 267 8.57 -16.31 18.47
C PHE A 267 9.42 -16.63 17.24
N LYS A 268 10.52 -17.37 17.37
CA LYS A 268 11.37 -17.77 16.23
C LYS A 268 10.58 -18.52 15.16
N LYS A 269 9.66 -19.41 15.55
CA LYS A 269 8.78 -20.13 14.61
C LYS A 269 7.78 -19.20 13.95
N TRP A 270 7.12 -18.30 14.71
CA TRP A 270 6.26 -17.25 14.15
C TRP A 270 7.02 -16.42 13.13
N TRP A 271 8.19 -15.90 13.55
CA TRP A 271 9.01 -15.02 12.76
C TRP A 271 9.46 -15.64 11.44
N LYS A 272 9.89 -16.91 11.47
CA LYS A 272 10.23 -17.67 10.26
C LYS A 272 9.02 -17.76 9.31
N ASN A 273 7.88 -18.18 9.82
CA ASN A 273 6.69 -18.44 9.01
C ASN A 273 6.13 -17.16 8.37
N ILE A 274 6.01 -16.08 9.13
CA ILE A 274 5.51 -14.80 8.60
C ILE A 274 6.49 -14.16 7.61
N ASN A 275 7.82 -14.30 7.82
CA ASN A 275 8.79 -13.82 6.84
C ASN A 275 8.67 -14.58 5.51
N ILE A 276 8.47 -15.90 5.55
CA ILE A 276 8.26 -16.69 4.33
C ILE A 276 6.95 -16.28 3.65
N GLU A 277 5.87 -16.14 4.39
CA GLU A 277 4.58 -15.71 3.85
C GLU A 277 4.68 -14.31 3.23
N HIS A 278 5.23 -13.34 3.94
CA HIS A 278 5.37 -11.98 3.45
C HIS A 278 6.35 -11.88 2.26
N PHE A 279 7.41 -12.66 2.26
CA PHE A 279 8.32 -12.75 1.11
C PHE A 279 7.61 -13.28 -0.14
N LEU A 280 6.88 -14.38 -0.03
CA LEU A 280 6.19 -15.00 -1.16
C LEU A 280 5.03 -14.15 -1.65
N VAL A 281 4.18 -13.66 -0.74
CA VAL A 281 2.94 -12.95 -1.09
C VAL A 281 3.22 -11.51 -1.46
N PHE A 282 3.99 -10.78 -0.66
CA PHE A 282 4.23 -9.35 -0.90
C PHE A 282 5.41 -9.12 -1.85
N TRP A 283 6.61 -9.59 -1.48
CA TRP A 283 7.82 -9.22 -2.23
C TRP A 283 7.92 -9.94 -3.59
N LEU A 284 7.76 -11.26 -3.60
CA LEU A 284 7.93 -12.04 -4.83
C LEU A 284 6.79 -11.77 -5.81
N THR A 285 5.53 -11.84 -5.35
CA THR A 285 4.36 -11.56 -6.22
C THR A 285 4.39 -10.12 -6.70
N GLY A 286 4.62 -9.12 -5.83
CA GLY A 286 4.73 -7.72 -6.21
C GLY A 286 5.86 -7.47 -7.20
N SER A 287 7.06 -8.05 -6.97
CA SER A 287 8.17 -7.93 -7.93
C SER A 287 7.83 -8.49 -9.31
N ILE A 288 7.23 -9.68 -9.36
CA ILE A 288 6.80 -10.30 -10.62
C ILE A 288 5.74 -9.43 -11.29
N THR A 289 4.75 -8.95 -10.56
CA THR A 289 3.64 -8.16 -11.11
C THR A 289 4.14 -6.83 -11.68
N ILE A 290 4.98 -6.10 -10.95
CA ILE A 290 5.56 -4.83 -11.43
C ILE A 290 6.41 -5.04 -12.69
N ILE A 291 7.27 -6.06 -12.69
CA ILE A 291 8.11 -6.39 -13.86
C ILE A 291 7.24 -6.72 -15.06
N LEU A 292 6.21 -7.55 -14.90
CA LEU A 292 5.36 -7.98 -16.00
C LEU A 292 4.47 -6.86 -16.54
N LEU A 293 3.91 -6.00 -15.67
CA LEU A 293 3.15 -4.83 -16.09
C LEU A 293 4.04 -3.81 -16.81
N GLY A 294 5.23 -3.55 -16.28
CA GLY A 294 6.21 -2.71 -16.95
C GLY A 294 6.65 -3.29 -18.30
N LEU A 295 6.87 -4.60 -18.36
CA LEU A 295 7.21 -5.31 -19.61
C LEU A 295 6.06 -5.26 -20.61
N LEU A 296 4.82 -5.40 -20.18
CA LEU A 296 3.64 -5.33 -21.04
C LEU A 296 3.54 -3.95 -21.68
N SER A 297 3.61 -2.87 -20.89
CA SER A 297 3.62 -1.50 -21.41
C SER A 297 4.83 -1.23 -22.31
N PHE A 298 6.03 -1.68 -21.93
CA PHE A 298 7.23 -1.56 -22.75
C PHE A 298 7.09 -2.30 -24.10
N SER A 299 6.48 -3.48 -24.12
CA SER A 299 6.35 -4.29 -25.36
C SER A 299 5.23 -3.82 -26.27
N THR A 300 4.29 -3.03 -25.77
CA THR A 300 3.09 -2.60 -26.53
C THR A 300 3.14 -1.14 -26.94
N VAL A 301 3.45 -0.23 -26.03
CA VAL A 301 3.29 1.23 -26.23
C VAL A 301 4.56 2.05 -26.03
N PHE A 302 5.72 1.44 -25.79
CA PHE A 302 6.96 2.17 -25.61
C PHE A 302 7.26 3.11 -26.78
N GLY A 303 7.56 4.37 -26.46
CA GLY A 303 7.93 5.40 -27.44
C GLY A 303 6.76 6.03 -28.20
N LEU A 304 5.51 5.70 -27.89
CA LEU A 304 4.36 6.40 -28.47
C LEU A 304 4.22 7.80 -27.87
N GLU A 305 3.97 8.81 -28.71
CA GLU A 305 3.87 10.21 -28.26
C GLU A 305 2.75 10.45 -27.25
N GLY A 306 1.64 9.72 -27.32
CA GLY A 306 0.50 9.82 -26.41
C GLY A 306 0.78 9.38 -24.96
N ASN A 307 1.86 8.66 -24.69
CA ASN A 307 2.15 8.10 -23.36
C ASN A 307 2.36 9.17 -22.26
N LYS A 308 2.75 10.38 -22.63
CA LYS A 308 2.95 11.48 -21.69
C LYS A 308 1.66 12.13 -21.19
N GLN A 309 0.52 11.78 -21.77
CA GLN A 309 -0.79 12.37 -21.47
C GLN A 309 -1.54 11.61 -20.36
N GLY A 310 -0.95 11.47 -19.20
CA GLY A 310 -1.61 10.83 -18.05
C GLY A 310 -1.70 9.32 -18.18
N ILE A 311 -2.87 8.72 -17.89
CA ILE A 311 -3.09 7.27 -17.95
C ILE A 311 -3.60 6.76 -19.30
N THR A 312 -3.65 7.60 -20.32
CA THR A 312 -4.12 7.23 -21.67
C THR A 312 -3.28 6.13 -22.30
N PHE A 313 -2.01 5.99 -21.86
CA PHE A 313 -1.16 4.88 -22.30
C PHE A 313 -1.79 3.50 -22.02
N LEU A 314 -2.58 3.32 -20.96
CA LEU A 314 -3.29 2.06 -20.66
C LEU A 314 -4.40 1.77 -21.69
N ILE A 315 -5.06 2.80 -22.21
CA ILE A 315 -6.08 2.66 -23.27
C ILE A 315 -5.38 2.27 -24.57
N SER A 316 -4.30 2.95 -24.94
CA SER A 316 -3.48 2.61 -26.09
C SER A 316 -2.89 1.20 -25.98
N GLU A 317 -2.45 0.80 -24.78
CA GLU A 317 -1.98 -0.56 -24.49
C GLU A 317 -3.07 -1.59 -24.74
N ALA A 318 -4.30 -1.35 -24.28
CA ALA A 318 -5.45 -2.22 -24.53
C ALA A 318 -5.80 -2.32 -26.01
N GLU A 319 -5.70 -1.23 -26.77
CA GLU A 319 -5.90 -1.24 -28.23
C GLU A 319 -4.85 -2.12 -28.91
N VAL A 320 -3.57 -1.98 -28.54
CA VAL A 320 -2.49 -2.81 -29.09
C VAL A 320 -2.66 -4.28 -28.72
N ILE A 321 -3.07 -4.57 -27.47
CA ILE A 321 -3.41 -5.94 -27.03
C ILE A 321 -4.54 -6.51 -27.89
N GLY A 322 -5.61 -5.74 -28.09
CA GLY A 322 -6.76 -6.13 -28.91
C GLY A 322 -6.40 -6.39 -30.37
N GLN A 323 -5.52 -5.57 -30.95
CA GLN A 323 -5.04 -5.71 -32.32
C GLN A 323 -4.11 -6.91 -32.51
N ARG A 324 -3.23 -7.19 -31.55
CA ARG A 324 -2.23 -8.26 -31.66
C ARG A 324 -2.77 -9.64 -31.29
N LEU A 325 -3.80 -9.71 -30.45
CA LEU A 325 -4.43 -10.97 -30.03
C LEU A 325 -5.84 -11.09 -30.62
N PHE A 326 -6.81 -10.47 -29.97
CA PHE A 326 -8.20 -10.37 -30.39
C PHE A 326 -8.91 -9.23 -29.64
N PRO A 327 -9.92 -8.54 -30.22
CA PRO A 327 -10.47 -7.30 -29.68
C PRO A 327 -10.90 -7.37 -28.21
N ILE A 328 -11.51 -8.49 -27.80
CA ILE A 328 -12.00 -8.66 -26.44
C ILE A 328 -10.86 -8.75 -25.40
N ALA A 329 -9.62 -9.10 -25.81
CA ALA A 329 -8.47 -9.17 -24.90
C ALA A 329 -8.09 -7.79 -24.36
N GLY A 330 -8.14 -6.74 -25.20
CA GLY A 330 -7.91 -5.37 -24.76
C GLY A 330 -8.98 -4.87 -23.79
N THR A 331 -10.25 -5.12 -24.08
CA THR A 331 -11.37 -4.79 -23.19
C THR A 331 -11.25 -5.52 -21.85
N PHE A 332 -10.87 -6.79 -21.89
CA PHE A 332 -10.65 -7.60 -20.68
C PHE A 332 -9.47 -7.06 -19.84
N PHE A 333 -8.37 -6.64 -20.48
CA PHE A 333 -7.25 -5.98 -19.79
C PHE A 333 -7.71 -4.70 -19.07
N LEU A 334 -8.47 -3.82 -19.72
CA LEU A 334 -9.01 -2.61 -19.09
C LEU A 334 -9.96 -2.95 -17.92
N LEU A 335 -10.80 -3.98 -18.08
CA LEU A 335 -11.71 -4.41 -17.02
C LEU A 335 -10.95 -4.92 -15.79
N VAL A 336 -9.94 -5.78 -15.98
CA VAL A 336 -9.07 -6.27 -14.90
C VAL A 336 -8.35 -5.11 -14.22
N GLY A 337 -7.82 -4.17 -15.01
CA GLY A 337 -7.19 -2.96 -14.49
C GLY A 337 -8.14 -2.10 -13.67
N SER A 338 -9.34 -1.82 -14.18
CA SER A 338 -10.35 -1.04 -13.46
C SER A 338 -10.75 -1.72 -12.14
N LEU A 339 -10.99 -3.03 -12.15
CA LEU A 339 -11.34 -3.79 -10.94
C LEU A 339 -10.20 -3.82 -9.91
N THR A 340 -8.95 -3.97 -10.37
CA THR A 340 -7.76 -3.92 -9.50
C THR A 340 -7.62 -2.55 -8.84
N LEU A 341 -7.76 -1.47 -9.59
CA LEU A 341 -7.75 -0.10 -9.07
C LEU A 341 -8.91 0.18 -8.10
N PHE A 342 -10.10 -0.36 -8.39
CA PHE A 342 -11.25 -0.31 -7.49
C PHE A 342 -10.96 -0.98 -6.15
N GLY A 343 -10.41 -2.20 -6.18
CA GLY A 343 -10.03 -2.95 -4.97
C GLY A 343 -8.96 -2.20 -4.16
N THR A 344 -7.91 -1.72 -4.84
CA THR A 344 -6.88 -0.91 -4.19
C THR A 344 -7.45 0.32 -3.50
N GLN A 345 -8.30 1.12 -4.16
CA GLN A 345 -8.90 2.30 -3.52
C GLN A 345 -9.79 1.92 -2.34
N MET A 346 -10.53 0.82 -2.45
CA MET A 346 -11.36 0.32 -1.34
C MET A 346 -10.50 -0.08 -0.14
N THR A 347 -9.36 -0.75 -0.37
CA THR A 347 -8.42 -1.14 0.68
C THR A 347 -7.71 0.08 1.27
N VAL A 348 -7.41 1.10 0.46
CA VAL A 348 -6.92 2.41 0.93
C VAL A 348 -7.92 3.05 1.89
N PHE A 349 -9.21 3.07 1.57
CA PHE A 349 -10.24 3.62 2.46
C PHE A 349 -10.36 2.83 3.77
N ASP A 350 -10.26 1.50 3.72
CA ASP A 350 -10.24 0.69 4.95
C ASP A 350 -9.02 1.04 5.82
N ALA A 351 -7.82 1.04 5.23
CA ALA A 351 -6.58 1.30 5.95
C ALA A 351 -6.54 2.73 6.55
N THR A 352 -6.84 3.75 5.75
CA THR A 352 -6.83 5.15 6.19
C THR A 352 -7.90 5.42 7.24
N SER A 353 -9.10 4.84 7.10
CA SER A 353 -10.17 4.98 8.10
C SER A 353 -9.77 4.38 9.44
N ARG A 354 -9.06 3.25 9.45
CA ARG A 354 -8.50 2.64 10.69
C ARG A 354 -7.44 3.53 11.31
N ILE A 355 -6.47 4.01 10.50
CA ILE A 355 -5.39 4.87 10.97
C ILE A 355 -5.95 6.15 11.59
N LEU A 356 -6.85 6.83 10.89
CA LEU A 356 -7.42 8.08 11.35
C LEU A 356 -8.33 7.89 12.57
N ALA A 357 -9.13 6.82 12.61
CA ALA A 357 -9.99 6.51 13.76
C ALA A 357 -9.16 6.22 15.02
N GLU A 358 -8.13 5.37 14.93
CA GLU A 358 -7.31 5.00 16.08
C GLU A 358 -6.49 6.20 16.58
N ASN A 359 -5.83 6.95 15.67
CA ASN A 359 -5.07 8.14 16.04
C ASN A 359 -5.97 9.25 16.59
N SER A 360 -7.23 9.38 16.15
CA SER A 360 -8.21 10.29 16.78
C SER A 360 -8.51 9.89 18.21
N VAL A 361 -8.73 8.60 18.48
CA VAL A 361 -8.93 8.13 19.86
C VAL A 361 -7.71 8.40 20.72
N ILE A 362 -6.51 8.15 20.23
CA ILE A 362 -5.25 8.39 20.96
C ILE A 362 -5.07 9.89 21.24
N ALA A 363 -5.24 10.74 20.23
CA ALA A 363 -5.02 12.18 20.33
C ALA A 363 -6.01 12.86 21.29
N PHE A 364 -7.28 12.43 21.27
CA PHE A 364 -8.36 13.07 22.03
C PHE A 364 -8.78 12.29 23.29
N THR A 365 -7.96 11.34 23.79
CA THR A 365 -8.17 10.71 25.10
C THR A 365 -8.08 11.77 26.20
N PRO A 366 -8.97 11.83 27.24
CA PRO A 366 -10.00 10.83 27.58
C PRO A 366 -11.38 11.05 26.91
N ARG A 367 -11.57 12.10 26.11
CA ARG A 367 -12.86 12.39 25.48
C ARG A 367 -13.31 11.26 24.55
N LEU A 368 -12.37 10.64 23.85
CA LEU A 368 -12.58 9.48 23.00
C LEU A 368 -11.96 8.22 23.64
N SER A 369 -12.57 7.06 23.39
CA SER A 369 -12.13 5.76 23.90
C SER A 369 -12.25 4.69 22.83
N ALA A 370 -11.74 3.49 23.06
CA ALA A 370 -11.82 2.35 22.13
C ALA A 370 -13.27 2.04 21.65
N GLN A 371 -14.28 2.35 22.47
CA GLN A 371 -15.68 2.18 22.11
C GLN A 371 -16.11 3.05 20.92
N HIS A 372 -15.43 4.17 20.66
CA HIS A 372 -15.72 5.09 19.57
C HIS A 372 -15.04 4.69 18.25
N LEU A 373 -14.07 3.74 18.26
CA LEU A 373 -13.31 3.34 17.06
C LEU A 373 -14.20 2.98 15.91
N ARG A 374 -15.20 2.13 16.15
CA ARG A 374 -16.15 1.67 15.13
C ARG A 374 -16.92 2.84 14.51
N LYS A 375 -17.43 3.77 15.32
CA LYS A 375 -18.15 4.95 14.83
C LYS A 375 -17.22 5.89 14.06
N LEU A 376 -16.02 6.14 14.59
CA LEU A 376 -15.02 7.01 13.94
C LEU A 376 -14.56 6.44 12.61
N TYR A 377 -14.36 5.13 12.49
CA TYR A 377 -14.04 4.49 11.23
C TYR A 377 -15.02 4.88 10.12
N TYR A 378 -16.33 4.73 10.37
CA TYR A 378 -17.34 5.06 9.37
C TYR A 378 -17.48 6.56 9.11
N ILE A 379 -17.33 7.39 10.13
CA ILE A 379 -17.31 8.86 9.95
C ILE A 379 -16.15 9.23 9.01
N VAL A 380 -14.97 8.72 9.26
CA VAL A 380 -13.78 9.01 8.44
C VAL A 380 -13.95 8.46 7.02
N LEU A 381 -14.43 7.23 6.86
CA LEU A 381 -14.72 6.62 5.56
C LEU A 381 -15.61 7.53 4.70
N TRP A 382 -16.73 7.96 5.24
CA TRP A 382 -17.69 8.79 4.51
C TRP A 382 -17.21 10.24 4.30
N ILE A 383 -16.36 10.77 5.20
CA ILE A 383 -15.67 12.07 4.98
C ILE A 383 -14.72 11.97 3.79
N GLN A 384 -13.92 10.89 3.68
CA GLN A 384 -13.00 10.69 2.55
C GLN A 384 -13.76 10.52 1.23
N ILE A 385 -14.85 9.75 1.22
CA ILE A 385 -15.73 9.60 0.05
C ILE A 385 -16.33 10.95 -0.35
N GLY A 386 -16.90 11.69 0.61
CA GLY A 386 -17.45 13.02 0.37
C GLY A 386 -16.42 14.01 -0.18
N ALA A 387 -15.21 14.00 0.36
CA ALA A 387 -14.11 14.83 -0.13
C ALA A 387 -13.72 14.45 -1.58
N GLY A 388 -13.62 13.15 -1.89
CA GLY A 388 -13.37 12.68 -3.26
C GLY A 388 -14.47 13.15 -4.23
N ILE A 389 -15.73 13.08 -3.84
CA ILE A 389 -16.87 13.59 -4.63
C ILE A 389 -16.71 15.08 -4.89
N ILE A 390 -16.41 15.87 -3.85
CA ILE A 390 -16.18 17.32 -3.98
C ILE A 390 -15.05 17.62 -4.95
N ILE A 391 -13.94 16.89 -4.88
CA ILE A 391 -12.79 17.05 -5.78
C ILE A 391 -13.22 16.80 -7.24
N PHE A 392 -13.98 15.73 -7.52
CA PHE A 392 -14.48 15.44 -8.87
C PHE A 392 -15.48 16.49 -9.38
N LEU A 393 -16.40 16.97 -8.54
CA LEU A 393 -17.36 18.00 -8.90
C LEU A 393 -16.70 19.35 -9.20
N ASN A 394 -15.50 19.61 -8.67
CA ASN A 394 -14.68 20.78 -9.00
C ASN A 394 -13.77 20.57 -10.23
N GLY A 395 -13.93 19.47 -10.97
CA GLY A 395 -13.22 19.23 -12.23
C GLY A 395 -11.80 18.65 -12.10
N PHE A 396 -11.33 18.28 -10.90
CA PHE A 396 -10.03 17.64 -10.72
C PHE A 396 -10.14 16.15 -11.04
N THR A 397 -9.96 15.80 -12.31
CA THR A 397 -10.17 14.42 -12.81
C THR A 397 -8.92 13.79 -13.39
N GLN A 398 -7.77 14.47 -13.42
CA GLN A 398 -6.52 13.96 -14.01
C GLN A 398 -5.83 12.94 -13.08
N PRO A 399 -5.93 11.62 -13.38
CA PRO A 399 -5.54 10.59 -12.43
C PRO A 399 -4.06 10.63 -12.05
N LEU A 400 -3.17 10.77 -13.04
CA LEU A 400 -1.71 10.74 -12.81
C LEU A 400 -1.24 11.91 -11.94
N GLN A 401 -1.81 13.11 -12.12
CA GLN A 401 -1.47 14.26 -11.30
C GLN A 401 -1.89 14.05 -9.85
N LEU A 402 -3.12 13.57 -9.62
CA LEU A 402 -3.63 13.28 -8.28
C LEU A 402 -2.80 12.19 -7.58
N LEU A 403 -2.42 11.13 -8.32
CA LEU A 403 -1.57 10.06 -7.81
C LEU A 403 -0.16 10.54 -7.47
N THR A 404 0.47 11.32 -8.33
CA THR A 404 1.85 11.82 -8.11
C THR A 404 1.90 12.74 -6.89
N LEU A 405 0.92 13.65 -6.76
CA LEU A 405 0.82 14.54 -5.60
C LEU A 405 0.68 13.74 -4.29
N ALA A 406 -0.26 12.78 -4.27
CA ALA A 406 -0.45 11.90 -3.11
C ALA A 406 0.82 11.10 -2.78
N ALA A 407 1.49 10.55 -3.79
CA ALA A 407 2.63 9.67 -3.60
C ALA A 407 3.88 10.40 -3.10
N VAL A 408 4.13 11.64 -3.54
CA VAL A 408 5.23 12.46 -3.01
C VAL A 408 5.04 12.74 -1.51
N MET A 409 3.81 13.13 -1.11
CA MET A 409 3.49 13.32 0.31
C MET A 409 3.63 12.01 1.11
N ASN A 410 3.24 10.87 0.52
CA ASN A 410 3.40 9.56 1.13
C ASN A 410 4.86 9.13 1.26
N ALA A 411 5.73 9.48 0.31
CA ALA A 411 7.18 9.23 0.42
C ALA A 411 7.78 9.95 1.63
N PHE A 412 7.36 11.19 1.88
CA PHE A 412 7.77 11.93 3.08
C PHE A 412 7.23 11.29 4.37
N ALA A 413 5.98 10.82 4.37
CA ALA A 413 5.43 10.09 5.50
C ALA A 413 6.22 8.78 5.77
N MET A 414 6.67 8.07 4.70
CA MET A 414 7.51 6.87 4.83
C MET A 414 8.86 7.18 5.47
N PHE A 415 9.53 8.24 5.04
CA PHE A 415 10.76 8.70 5.70
C PHE A 415 10.59 8.81 7.22
N VAL A 416 9.53 9.48 7.66
CA VAL A 416 9.27 9.71 9.09
C VAL A 416 8.95 8.41 9.82
N HIS A 417 8.03 7.59 9.29
CA HIS A 417 7.58 6.40 10.03
C HIS A 417 8.59 5.26 10.05
N VAL A 418 9.50 5.17 9.05
CA VAL A 418 10.58 4.17 9.06
C VAL A 418 11.49 4.38 10.24
N GLY A 419 11.92 5.63 10.47
CA GLY A 419 12.75 5.98 11.63
C GLY A 419 12.03 5.70 12.96
N PHE A 420 10.77 6.09 13.06
CA PHE A 420 9.98 5.85 14.27
C PHE A 420 9.71 4.36 14.53
N THR A 421 9.46 3.56 13.51
CA THR A 421 9.27 2.11 13.67
C THR A 421 10.53 1.43 14.18
N LEU A 422 11.68 1.78 13.58
CA LEU A 422 12.98 1.24 14.03
C LEU A 422 13.26 1.66 15.48
N TRP A 423 13.11 2.93 15.81
CA TRP A 423 13.27 3.44 17.17
C TRP A 423 12.34 2.75 18.18
N LEU A 424 11.07 2.54 17.81
CA LEU A 424 10.10 1.84 18.65
C LEU A 424 10.58 0.41 18.97
N ASN A 425 10.98 -0.36 17.94
CA ASN A 425 11.44 -1.73 18.13
C ASN A 425 12.72 -1.83 18.98
N LEU A 426 13.65 -0.89 18.82
CA LEU A 426 14.90 -0.87 19.56
C LEU A 426 14.71 -0.47 21.03
N THR A 427 13.70 0.36 21.34
CA THR A 427 13.50 0.92 22.67
C THR A 427 12.36 0.28 23.48
N SER A 428 11.46 -0.47 22.82
CA SER A 428 10.26 -1.04 23.48
C SER A 428 10.25 -2.57 23.52
N LEU A 429 11.16 -3.23 22.79
CA LEU A 429 11.27 -4.68 22.79
C LEU A 429 12.47 -5.13 23.64
N GLU A 430 12.35 -6.29 24.25
CA GLU A 430 13.42 -6.97 24.98
C GLU A 430 14.55 -7.34 24.02
N LYS A 431 15.78 -7.37 24.51
CA LYS A 431 17.01 -7.51 23.69
C LYS A 431 16.96 -8.70 22.74
N GLU A 432 16.41 -9.83 23.19
CA GLU A 432 16.30 -11.10 22.48
C GLU A 432 15.28 -11.06 21.32
N LEU A 433 14.35 -10.06 21.36
CA LEU A 433 13.25 -9.90 20.40
C LEU A 433 13.47 -8.73 19.43
N ARG A 434 14.57 -7.97 19.59
CA ARG A 434 14.90 -6.81 18.74
C ARG A 434 15.28 -7.22 17.32
N PRO A 435 15.23 -6.26 16.36
CA PRO A 435 15.74 -6.47 15.00
C PRO A 435 17.21 -6.86 14.99
N SER A 436 17.58 -7.77 14.09
CA SER A 436 18.99 -8.09 13.83
C SER A 436 19.71 -6.92 13.16
N ILE A 437 21.05 -6.92 13.20
CA ILE A 437 21.87 -5.86 12.61
C ILE A 437 21.58 -5.66 11.11
N TYR A 438 21.33 -6.72 10.34
CA TYR A 438 20.98 -6.63 8.93
C TYR A 438 19.65 -5.90 8.70
N ARG A 439 18.66 -6.10 9.60
CA ARG A 439 17.37 -5.41 9.52
C ARG A 439 17.49 -3.94 9.94
N ILE A 440 18.31 -3.66 10.95
CA ILE A 440 18.64 -2.29 11.34
C ILE A 440 19.29 -1.56 10.16
N ALA A 441 20.27 -2.18 9.50
CA ALA A 441 20.92 -1.61 8.32
C ALA A 441 19.94 -1.38 7.17
N ALA A 442 19.08 -2.36 6.85
CA ALA A 442 18.06 -2.21 5.80
C ALA A 442 17.07 -1.09 6.09
N MET A 443 16.58 -0.98 7.33
CA MET A 443 15.68 0.10 7.77
C MET A 443 16.38 1.46 7.74
N SER A 444 17.66 1.53 8.13
CA SER A 444 18.45 2.76 8.08
C SER A 444 18.69 3.20 6.63
N LEU A 445 18.97 2.27 5.72
CA LEU A 445 19.11 2.56 4.29
C LEU A 445 17.77 3.06 3.72
N ALA A 446 16.65 2.44 4.04
CA ALA A 446 15.33 2.90 3.63
C ALA A 446 15.03 4.32 4.16
N PHE A 447 15.35 4.59 5.42
CA PHE A 447 15.22 5.92 6.02
C PHE A 447 16.03 6.97 5.26
N LEU A 448 17.30 6.71 5.00
CA LEU A 448 18.17 7.63 4.26
C LEU A 448 17.71 7.83 2.80
N PHE A 449 17.24 6.76 2.17
CA PHE A 449 16.79 6.78 0.79
C PHE A 449 15.50 7.63 0.64
N TYR A 450 14.44 7.31 1.37
CA TYR A 450 13.21 8.10 1.33
C TYR A 450 13.43 9.53 1.82
N GLY A 451 14.27 9.73 2.84
CA GLY A 451 14.63 11.05 3.35
C GLY A 451 15.37 11.89 2.32
N GLY A 452 16.42 11.34 1.70
CA GLY A 452 17.20 12.03 0.67
C GLY A 452 16.34 12.45 -0.53
N PHE A 453 15.55 11.53 -1.08
CA PHE A 453 14.65 11.83 -2.21
C PHE A 453 13.55 12.81 -1.84
N SER A 454 12.96 12.70 -0.65
CA SER A 454 11.91 13.64 -0.19
C SER A 454 12.47 15.05 -0.02
N ILE A 455 13.63 15.20 0.60
CA ILE A 455 14.30 16.50 0.77
C ILE A 455 14.65 17.09 -0.59
N TYR A 456 15.25 16.29 -1.49
CA TYR A 456 15.57 16.72 -2.84
C TYR A 456 14.34 17.24 -3.59
N THR A 457 13.23 16.49 -3.57
CA THR A 457 11.99 16.87 -4.25
C THR A 457 11.41 18.16 -3.66
N ILE A 458 11.36 18.30 -2.33
CA ILE A 458 10.87 19.51 -1.66
C ILE A 458 11.70 20.73 -2.04
N VAL A 459 13.05 20.60 -1.98
CA VAL A 459 13.95 21.70 -2.32
C VAL A 459 13.80 22.12 -3.79
N THR A 460 13.73 21.16 -4.72
CA THR A 460 13.55 21.47 -6.14
C THR A 460 12.22 22.15 -6.44
N GLU A 461 11.12 21.73 -5.80
CA GLU A 461 9.82 22.39 -5.98
C GLU A 461 9.78 23.80 -5.35
N ILE A 462 10.41 24.00 -4.18
CA ILE A 462 10.52 25.34 -3.58
C ILE A 462 11.34 26.27 -4.49
N VAL A 463 12.47 25.80 -5.01
CA VAL A 463 13.30 26.62 -5.93
C VAL A 463 12.51 27.04 -7.17
N LYS A 464 11.72 26.14 -7.79
CA LYS A 464 10.87 26.47 -8.94
C LYS A 464 9.80 27.52 -8.64
N ILE A 465 9.31 27.60 -7.41
CA ILE A 465 8.29 28.58 -7.00
C ILE A 465 8.92 29.97 -6.78
N ILE A 466 10.20 30.01 -6.37
CA ILE A 466 10.93 31.26 -6.04
C ILE A 466 11.63 31.84 -7.28
N SER A 467 12.01 30.99 -8.25
CA SER A 467 12.61 31.38 -9.53
C SER A 467 11.56 31.80 -10.56
#